data_bf2204142ff0437149ba2e8efb823a83
#
_entry.id   bf2204142ff0437149ba2e8efb823a83
#
_cell.length_a   1.000
_cell.length_b   1.000
_cell.length_c   1.000
_cell.angle_alpha   90.00
_cell.angle_beta   90.00
_cell.angle_gamma   90.00
#
_symmetry.space_group_name_H-M   'P 1'
#
loop_
_entity.id
_entity.type
_entity.pdbx_description
1 polymer ?
#
loop_
_entity_poly.entity_id
_entity_poly.type
_entity_poly.pdbx_seq_one_letter_code
_entity_poly.pdbx_strand_id
1 'polypeptide(L)'
;MAAKDGDGWIECRCGGKHWGLNGAAGLLLYRDGKVMLQHRAPWVHNGDTWGLPGGARDSHESVQEAAIRESVEETGIDPTHVEVVGLFSDDHSDWRYDTVIAVADNSLETATWNTETHDIGWFEISEIEKLTLHPSFAKTWFYLKLEVLKIINTF
;
A
#
# COMPACT_ATOMS: atom_id res chain seq x y z
N MET A 1 -9.24 -22.14 -9.82
CA MET A 1 -9.00 -21.22 -8.68
C MET A 1 -7.52 -20.89 -8.60
N ALA A 2 -7.19 -19.63 -8.57
CA ALA A 2 -5.79 -19.20 -8.49
C ALA A 2 -5.19 -19.52 -7.10
N ALA A 3 -3.95 -19.96 -7.08
CA ALA A 3 -3.27 -20.30 -5.83
C ALA A 3 -2.84 -19.04 -5.07
N LYS A 4 -2.97 -19.06 -3.75
CA LYS A 4 -2.38 -18.05 -2.85
C LYS A 4 -1.03 -18.57 -2.39
N ASP A 5 -0.03 -18.38 -3.20
CA ASP A 5 1.31 -18.91 -2.97
C ASP A 5 2.34 -17.85 -2.51
N GLY A 6 1.89 -16.61 -2.33
CA GLY A 6 2.77 -15.51 -1.95
C GLY A 6 3.08 -15.39 -0.47
N ASP A 7 2.28 -16.00 0.40
CA ASP A 7 2.45 -15.87 1.84
C ASP A 7 3.68 -16.64 2.33
N GLY A 8 4.57 -15.96 3.00
CA GLY A 8 5.78 -16.54 3.54
C GLY A 8 6.89 -15.50 3.73
N TRP A 9 7.92 -15.89 4.47
CA TRP A 9 9.07 -15.04 4.75
C TRP A 9 10.22 -15.33 3.81
N ILE A 10 10.91 -14.27 3.36
CA ILE A 10 12.16 -14.34 2.60
C ILE A 10 13.26 -13.70 3.42
N GLU A 11 14.40 -14.38 3.55
CA GLU A 11 15.64 -13.80 4.04
C GLU A 11 16.35 -13.14 2.86
N CYS A 12 16.63 -11.84 2.98
CA CYS A 12 17.14 -11.02 1.89
C CYS A 12 18.60 -10.65 2.10
N ARG A 13 19.35 -10.56 1.00
CA ARG A 13 20.74 -10.07 1.02
C ARG A 13 20.86 -8.62 1.51
N CYS A 14 19.75 -7.88 1.55
CA CYS A 14 19.73 -6.54 2.16
C CYS A 14 19.95 -6.56 3.68
N GLY A 15 19.97 -7.76 4.31
CA GLY A 15 20.12 -7.95 5.75
C GLY A 15 18.80 -8.03 6.50
N GLY A 16 17.68 -7.88 5.81
CA GLY A 16 16.34 -7.94 6.40
C GLY A 16 15.59 -9.21 6.06
N LYS A 17 14.46 -9.39 6.73
CA LYS A 17 13.51 -10.46 6.49
C LYS A 17 12.20 -9.83 6.03
N HIS A 18 11.66 -10.30 4.90
CA HIS A 18 10.49 -9.70 4.28
C HIS A 18 9.36 -10.71 4.09
N TRP A 19 8.12 -10.23 4.25
CA TRP A 19 6.93 -11.02 4.00
C TRP A 19 6.53 -10.93 2.54
N GLY A 20 6.40 -12.06 1.90
CA GLY A 20 5.97 -12.20 0.52
C GLY A 20 6.98 -12.96 -0.32
N LEU A 21 6.68 -14.24 -0.65
CA LEU A 21 7.59 -15.11 -1.43
C LEU A 21 7.84 -14.55 -2.83
N ASN A 22 6.88 -13.83 -3.39
CA ASN A 22 6.95 -13.24 -4.74
C ASN A 22 7.04 -11.71 -4.68
N GLY A 23 7.50 -11.15 -3.55
CA GLY A 23 7.44 -9.73 -3.27
C GLY A 23 6.09 -9.31 -2.70
N ALA A 24 5.91 -8.02 -2.51
CA ALA A 24 4.68 -7.45 -1.99
C ALA A 24 4.30 -6.20 -2.77
N ALA A 25 3.03 -5.80 -2.68
CA ALA A 25 2.53 -4.62 -3.36
C ALA A 25 1.52 -3.88 -2.47
N GLY A 26 1.53 -2.56 -2.56
CA GLY A 26 0.60 -1.71 -1.86
C GLY A 26 0.00 -0.66 -2.79
N LEU A 27 -1.08 -0.04 -2.35
CA LEU A 27 -1.80 0.98 -3.11
C LEU A 27 -1.70 2.33 -2.41
N LEU A 28 -1.15 3.32 -3.12
CA LEU A 28 -1.25 4.70 -2.72
C LEU A 28 -2.39 5.34 -3.52
N LEU A 29 -3.48 5.61 -2.84
CA LEU A 29 -4.67 6.17 -3.45
C LEU A 29 -4.77 7.64 -3.11
N TYR A 30 -4.80 8.49 -4.14
CA TYR A 30 -4.84 9.94 -4.03
C TYR A 30 -6.19 10.48 -4.48
N ARG A 31 -6.69 11.48 -3.76
CA ARG A 31 -7.88 12.24 -4.13
C ARG A 31 -7.87 13.61 -3.45
N ASP A 32 -8.02 14.66 -4.24
CA ASP A 32 -8.19 16.04 -3.73
C ASP A 32 -7.12 16.48 -2.71
N GLY A 33 -5.85 16.20 -2.99
CA GLY A 33 -4.74 16.59 -2.12
C GLY A 33 -4.48 15.64 -0.97
N LYS A 34 -5.23 14.54 -0.88
CA LYS A 34 -5.15 13.61 0.24
C LYS A 34 -4.82 12.20 -0.21
N VAL A 35 -4.17 11.45 0.68
CA VAL A 35 -3.81 10.05 0.49
C VAL A 35 -4.58 9.21 1.50
N MET A 36 -5.11 8.08 1.02
CA MET A 36 -5.78 7.11 1.87
C MET A 36 -4.75 6.27 2.62
N LEU A 37 -4.86 6.23 3.94
CA LEU A 37 -4.04 5.37 4.79
C LEU A 37 -4.95 4.50 5.65
N GLN A 38 -4.44 3.30 6.00
CA GLN A 38 -5.09 2.44 6.97
C GLN A 38 -4.32 2.49 8.30
N HIS A 39 -5.05 2.47 9.40
CA HIS A 39 -4.51 2.31 10.74
C HIS A 39 -4.51 0.82 11.09
N ARG A 40 -3.34 0.28 11.36
CA ARG A 40 -3.21 -1.14 11.73
C ARG A 40 -3.75 -1.36 13.13
N ALA A 41 -4.49 -2.46 13.31
CA ALA A 41 -5.04 -2.83 14.61
C ALA A 41 -3.92 -3.01 15.65
N PRO A 42 -4.17 -2.69 16.95
CA PRO A 42 -3.12 -2.77 17.98
C PRO A 42 -2.53 -4.17 18.18
N TRP A 43 -3.29 -5.21 17.87
CA TRP A 43 -2.90 -6.61 18.10
C TRP A 43 -2.08 -7.25 16.99
N VAL A 44 -1.83 -6.55 15.88
CA VAL A 44 -0.99 -7.08 14.78
C VAL A 44 0.43 -6.54 14.86
N HIS A 45 1.35 -7.16 14.10
CA HIS A 45 2.73 -6.70 13.99
C HIS A 45 2.76 -5.25 13.47
N ASN A 46 3.55 -4.39 14.12
CA ASN A 46 3.56 -2.95 13.89
C ASN A 46 2.17 -2.31 14.04
N GLY A 47 1.40 -2.78 15.00
CA GLY A 47 0.07 -2.22 15.31
C GLY A 47 0.13 -0.76 15.75
N ASP A 48 -1.02 -0.11 15.75
CA ASP A 48 -1.18 1.33 16.05
C ASP A 48 -0.39 2.25 15.12
N THR A 49 -0.06 1.80 13.91
CA THR A 49 0.63 2.62 12.90
C THR A 49 -0.23 2.81 11.67
N TRP A 50 0.01 3.92 10.98
CA TRP A 50 -0.63 4.22 9.70
C TRP A 50 0.27 3.80 8.54
N GLY A 51 -0.30 3.24 7.51
CA GLY A 51 0.43 2.83 6.32
C GLY A 51 -0.51 2.64 5.12
N LEU A 52 0.08 2.23 4.02
CA LEU A 52 -0.68 1.91 2.82
C LEU A 52 -1.30 0.52 2.94
N PRO A 53 -2.52 0.30 2.40
CA PRO A 53 -3.03 -1.06 2.26
C PRO A 53 -2.16 -1.83 1.27
N GLY A 54 -1.93 -3.10 1.54
CA GLY A 54 -1.10 -3.95 0.69
C GLY A 54 -0.76 -5.27 1.37
N GLY A 55 -0.06 -6.12 0.65
CA GLY A 55 0.36 -7.43 1.13
C GLY A 55 1.14 -8.21 0.10
N ALA A 56 1.32 -9.51 0.37
CA ALA A 56 2.09 -10.40 -0.47
C ALA A 56 1.44 -10.59 -1.85
N ARG A 57 2.27 -10.57 -2.88
CA ARG A 57 1.84 -10.86 -4.24
C ARG A 57 1.85 -12.37 -4.48
N ASP A 58 0.79 -12.90 -5.04
CA ASP A 58 0.75 -14.28 -5.51
C ASP A 58 1.39 -14.39 -6.89
N SER A 59 1.94 -15.57 -7.22
CA SER A 59 2.76 -15.75 -8.43
C SER A 59 2.04 -15.45 -9.74
N HIS A 60 0.71 -15.64 -9.76
CA HIS A 60 -0.11 -15.39 -10.95
C HIS A 60 -0.54 -13.94 -11.13
N GLU A 61 -0.28 -13.08 -10.13
CA GLU A 61 -0.70 -11.69 -10.13
C GLU A 61 0.39 -10.76 -10.65
N SER A 62 -0.01 -9.69 -11.35
CA SER A 62 0.83 -8.51 -11.51
C SER A 62 0.89 -7.74 -10.18
N VAL A 63 1.86 -6.83 -10.04
CA VAL A 63 1.93 -5.96 -8.85
C VAL A 63 0.67 -5.10 -8.71
N GLN A 64 0.12 -4.63 -9.82
CA GLN A 64 -1.12 -3.84 -9.84
C GLN A 64 -2.31 -4.67 -9.34
N GLU A 65 -2.44 -5.89 -9.82
CA GLU A 65 -3.51 -6.80 -9.39
C GLU A 65 -3.41 -7.11 -7.89
N ALA A 66 -2.20 -7.38 -7.39
CA ALA A 66 -1.97 -7.65 -5.98
C ALA A 66 -2.31 -6.44 -5.10
N ALA A 67 -1.85 -5.25 -5.47
CA ALA A 67 -2.11 -4.02 -4.72
C ALA A 67 -3.61 -3.73 -4.62
N ILE A 68 -4.34 -3.88 -5.72
CA ILE A 68 -5.78 -3.65 -5.74
C ILE A 68 -6.53 -4.71 -4.96
N ARG A 69 -6.18 -5.99 -5.13
CA ARG A 69 -6.82 -7.10 -4.38
C ARG A 69 -6.67 -6.90 -2.87
N GLU A 70 -5.43 -6.66 -2.41
CA GLU A 70 -5.17 -6.44 -0.98
C GLU A 70 -5.93 -5.23 -0.45
N SER A 71 -6.01 -4.15 -1.23
CA SER A 71 -6.72 -2.95 -0.82
C SER A 71 -8.22 -3.18 -0.73
N VAL A 72 -8.80 -3.96 -1.64
CA VAL A 72 -10.22 -4.36 -1.56
C VAL A 72 -10.47 -5.21 -0.30
N GLU A 73 -9.59 -6.17 -0.01
CA GLU A 73 -9.69 -7.03 1.16
C GLU A 73 -9.61 -6.22 2.47
N GLU A 74 -8.74 -5.23 2.53
CA GLU A 74 -8.47 -4.49 3.76
C GLU A 74 -9.36 -3.26 3.95
N THR A 75 -9.79 -2.60 2.87
CA THR A 75 -10.49 -1.31 2.95
C THR A 75 -11.86 -1.30 2.31
N GLY A 76 -12.22 -2.35 1.58
CA GLY A 76 -13.51 -2.44 0.93
C GLY A 76 -13.73 -1.48 -0.24
N ILE A 77 -12.67 -0.93 -0.82
CA ILE A 77 -12.81 -0.01 -1.97
C ILE A 77 -13.38 -0.74 -3.18
N ASP A 78 -14.13 0.00 -4.00
CA ASP A 78 -14.58 -0.48 -5.31
C ASP A 78 -13.51 -0.14 -6.34
N PRO A 79 -12.84 -1.13 -6.95
CA PRO A 79 -11.76 -0.87 -7.89
C PRO A 79 -12.20 -0.16 -9.17
N THR A 80 -13.50 -0.14 -9.48
CA THR A 80 -14.01 0.60 -10.65
C THR A 80 -13.91 2.12 -10.48
N HIS A 81 -13.71 2.60 -9.26
CA HIS A 81 -13.52 4.01 -8.94
C HIS A 81 -12.03 4.40 -8.81
N VAL A 82 -11.12 3.52 -9.23
CA VAL A 82 -9.67 3.69 -9.06
C VAL A 82 -8.99 3.66 -10.42
N GLU A 83 -8.18 4.68 -10.71
CA GLU A 83 -7.37 4.75 -11.93
C GLU A 83 -5.88 4.73 -11.57
N VAL A 84 -5.16 3.74 -12.05
CA VAL A 84 -3.71 3.63 -11.84
C VAL A 84 -2.97 4.66 -12.71
N VAL A 85 -2.08 5.43 -12.10
CA VAL A 85 -1.35 6.52 -12.77
C VAL A 85 0.17 6.40 -12.62
N GLY A 86 0.67 5.49 -11.80
CA GLY A 86 2.11 5.33 -11.62
C GLY A 86 2.50 4.13 -10.78
N LEU A 87 3.81 3.96 -10.65
CA LEU A 87 4.41 2.86 -9.91
C LEU A 87 5.71 3.34 -9.26
N PHE A 88 5.92 2.96 -8.01
CA PHE A 88 7.18 3.18 -7.31
C PHE A 88 7.67 1.84 -6.75
N SER A 89 8.91 1.45 -7.11
CA SER A 89 9.49 0.18 -6.68
C SER A 89 10.60 0.41 -5.67
N ASP A 90 10.56 -0.37 -4.58
CA ASP A 90 11.60 -0.43 -3.56
C ASP A 90 12.22 -1.81 -3.62
N ASP A 91 13.37 -1.90 -4.30
CA ASP A 91 14.06 -3.16 -4.58
C ASP A 91 15.12 -3.44 -3.51
N HIS A 92 14.95 -4.57 -2.80
CA HIS A 92 15.85 -5.04 -1.75
C HIS A 92 16.77 -6.18 -2.24
N SER A 93 16.89 -6.39 -3.54
CA SER A 93 17.65 -7.43 -4.25
C SER A 93 16.93 -8.79 -4.34
N ASP A 94 16.65 -9.47 -3.24
CA ASP A 94 15.95 -10.77 -3.25
C ASP A 94 14.44 -10.60 -3.08
N TRP A 95 14.02 -9.40 -2.75
CA TRP A 95 12.62 -9.06 -2.49
C TRP A 95 12.36 -7.63 -2.96
N ARG A 96 11.14 -7.37 -3.42
CA ARG A 96 10.75 -6.04 -3.87
C ARG A 96 9.35 -5.69 -3.36
N TYR A 97 9.20 -4.44 -2.93
CA TYR A 97 7.90 -3.86 -2.63
C TYR A 97 7.54 -2.83 -3.70
N ASP A 98 6.42 -3.03 -4.36
CA ASP A 98 5.91 -2.13 -5.38
C ASP A 98 4.71 -1.35 -4.85
N THR A 99 4.79 -0.02 -4.91
CA THR A 99 3.66 0.84 -4.58
C THR A 99 2.99 1.30 -5.87
N VAL A 100 1.75 0.87 -6.06
CA VAL A 100 0.93 1.31 -7.19
C VAL A 100 0.30 2.64 -6.82
N ILE A 101 0.51 3.66 -7.65
CA ILE A 101 -0.02 4.99 -7.42
C ILE A 101 -1.28 5.15 -8.26
N ALA A 102 -2.36 5.53 -7.62
CA ALA A 102 -3.67 5.62 -8.25
C ALA A 102 -4.44 6.84 -7.76
N VAL A 103 -5.41 7.27 -8.56
CA VAL A 103 -6.34 8.32 -8.19
C VAL A 103 -7.74 7.74 -8.03
N ALA A 104 -8.47 8.23 -7.04
CA ALA A 104 -9.85 7.85 -6.79
C ALA A 104 -10.79 8.94 -7.30
N ASP A 105 -11.94 8.53 -7.82
CA ASP A 105 -13.01 9.49 -8.12
C ASP A 105 -13.77 9.88 -6.84
N ASN A 106 -14.66 10.86 -6.95
CA ASN A 106 -15.39 11.41 -5.82
C ASN A 106 -16.47 10.47 -5.26
N SER A 107 -16.80 9.42 -6.00
CA SER A 107 -17.82 8.44 -5.59
C SER A 107 -17.25 7.30 -4.76
N LEU A 108 -15.93 7.18 -4.68
CA LEU A 108 -15.31 6.08 -3.94
C LEU A 108 -15.57 6.21 -2.44
N GLU A 109 -16.08 5.14 -1.86
CA GLU A 109 -16.27 5.00 -0.41
C GLU A 109 -15.35 3.89 0.12
N THR A 110 -15.02 3.96 1.40
CA THR A 110 -14.17 2.98 2.08
C THR A 110 -14.88 2.42 3.30
N ALA A 111 -14.58 1.15 3.60
CA ALA A 111 -15.07 0.49 4.80
C ALA A 111 -14.00 -0.50 5.28
N THR A 112 -13.95 -0.75 6.58
CA THR A 112 -13.05 -1.75 7.15
C THR A 112 -13.76 -3.10 7.21
N TRP A 113 -13.20 -4.10 6.52
CA TRP A 113 -13.70 -5.47 6.55
C TRP A 113 -12.79 -6.40 7.32
N ASN A 114 -11.54 -6.05 7.42
CA ASN A 114 -10.45 -6.91 7.86
C ASN A 114 -10.17 -6.68 9.33
N THR A 115 -9.93 -7.74 10.10
CA THR A 115 -9.61 -7.65 11.53
C THR A 115 -8.25 -7.01 11.80
N GLU A 116 -7.38 -6.91 10.80
CA GLU A 116 -6.07 -6.27 10.91
C GLU A 116 -6.12 -4.76 10.70
N THR A 117 -7.20 -4.25 10.10
CA THR A 117 -7.40 -2.83 9.84
C THR A 117 -8.34 -2.24 10.88
N HIS A 118 -7.83 -1.29 11.69
CA HIS A 118 -8.60 -0.65 12.74
C HIS A 118 -9.40 0.55 12.22
N ASP A 119 -8.81 1.33 11.31
CA ASP A 119 -9.44 2.54 10.77
C ASP A 119 -8.85 2.87 9.40
N ILE A 120 -9.55 3.73 8.66
CA ILE A 120 -9.13 4.27 7.38
C ILE A 120 -9.29 5.77 7.42
N GLY A 121 -8.29 6.51 6.97
CA GLY A 121 -8.34 7.96 6.93
C GLY A 121 -7.76 8.51 5.64
N TRP A 122 -8.18 9.71 5.29
CA TRP A 122 -7.64 10.51 4.19
C TRP A 122 -6.85 11.66 4.78
N PHE A 123 -5.56 11.73 4.44
CA PHE A 123 -4.63 12.70 5.03
C PHE A 123 -4.00 13.55 3.95
N GLU A 124 -3.89 14.83 4.22
CA GLU A 124 -3.15 15.73 3.33
C GLU A 124 -1.68 15.29 3.25
N ILE A 125 -1.10 15.41 2.06
CA ILE A 125 0.29 14.97 1.82
C ILE A 125 1.24 15.59 2.85
N SER A 126 1.05 16.87 3.18
CA SER A 126 1.89 17.59 4.16
C SER A 126 1.72 17.12 5.60
N GLU A 127 0.66 16.38 5.91
CA GLU A 127 0.36 15.94 7.28
C GLU A 127 0.84 14.50 7.56
N ILE A 128 1.20 13.75 6.52
CA ILE A 128 1.53 12.32 6.67
C ILE A 128 2.75 12.10 7.56
N GLU A 129 3.79 12.93 7.44
CA GLU A 129 5.00 12.80 8.26
C GLU A 129 4.74 12.98 9.76
N LYS A 130 3.64 13.60 10.12
CA LYS A 130 3.27 13.84 11.52
C LYS A 130 2.59 12.65 12.19
N LEU A 131 2.19 11.65 11.41
CA LEU A 131 1.54 10.45 11.90
C LEU A 131 2.57 9.44 12.40
N THR A 132 2.13 8.54 13.28
CA THR A 132 2.92 7.35 13.62
C THR A 132 2.80 6.37 12.46
N LEU A 133 3.83 6.32 11.62
CA LEU A 133 3.82 5.53 10.39
C LEU A 133 4.38 4.13 10.62
N HIS A 134 3.86 3.15 9.85
CA HIS A 134 4.48 1.84 9.73
C HIS A 134 5.96 2.04 9.36
N PRO A 135 6.90 1.33 10.01
CA PRO A 135 8.34 1.59 9.81
C PRO A 135 8.80 1.54 8.35
N SER A 136 8.31 0.59 7.56
CA SER A 136 8.67 0.48 6.14
C SER A 136 8.13 1.65 5.32
N PHE A 137 6.92 2.08 5.61
CA PHE A 137 6.31 3.23 4.96
C PHE A 137 7.04 4.52 5.33
N ALA A 138 7.41 4.68 6.60
CA ALA A 138 8.18 5.83 7.05
C ALA A 138 9.49 6.00 6.29
N LYS A 139 10.18 4.88 6.01
CA LYS A 139 11.46 4.89 5.26
C LYS A 139 11.30 5.30 3.81
N THR A 140 10.20 4.93 3.16
CA THR A 140 9.99 5.17 1.74
C THR A 140 9.19 6.42 1.45
N TRP A 141 8.48 6.97 2.43
CA TRP A 141 7.53 8.07 2.20
C TRP A 141 8.18 9.29 1.55
N PHE A 142 9.39 9.65 1.95
CA PHE A 142 10.08 10.80 1.36
C PHE A 142 10.21 10.66 -0.17
N TYR A 143 10.66 9.50 -0.64
CA TYR A 143 10.83 9.23 -2.07
C TYR A 143 9.50 9.07 -2.80
N LEU A 144 8.58 8.35 -2.18
CA LEU A 144 7.25 8.12 -2.70
C LEU A 144 6.47 9.44 -2.86
N LYS A 145 6.60 10.33 -1.88
CA LYS A 145 6.00 11.67 -1.90
C LYS A 145 6.46 12.45 -3.13
N LEU A 146 7.76 12.39 -3.46
CA LEU A 146 8.30 13.08 -4.65
C LEU A 146 7.68 12.54 -5.94
N GLU A 147 7.52 11.22 -6.05
CA GLU A 147 6.87 10.60 -7.21
C GLU A 147 5.40 11.01 -7.32
N VAL A 148 4.68 11.02 -6.23
CA VAL A 148 3.28 11.45 -6.19
C VAL A 148 3.14 12.90 -6.63
N LEU A 149 4.00 13.79 -6.11
CA LEU A 149 3.98 15.21 -6.47
C LEU A 149 4.27 15.44 -7.96
N LYS A 150 5.19 14.67 -8.55
CA LYS A 150 5.45 14.72 -9.99
C LYS A 150 4.20 14.34 -10.80
N ILE A 151 3.53 13.27 -10.40
CA ILE A 151 2.35 12.75 -11.11
C ILE A 151 1.20 13.75 -11.04
N ILE A 152 0.86 14.26 -9.85
CA ILE A 152 -0.27 15.17 -9.68
C ILE A 152 -0.02 16.54 -10.35
N ASN A 153 1.22 16.96 -10.49
CA ASN A 153 1.56 18.21 -11.19
C ASN A 153 1.45 18.11 -12.70
N THR A 154 1.21 16.91 -13.25
CA THR A 154 1.00 16.71 -14.70
C THR A 154 -0.48 16.65 -15.08
N PHE A 155 -1.37 16.69 -14.12
CA PHE A 155 -2.82 16.67 -14.36
C PHE A 155 -3.35 18.05 -14.74
#